data_b793f2dcf67019fb7457f47de6cebb0c
#
_entry.id   b793f2dcf67019fb7457f47de6cebb0c
#
_cell.length_a   1.000
_cell.length_b   1.000
_cell.length_c   1.000
_cell.angle_alpha   90.00
_cell.angle_beta   90.00
_cell.angle_gamma   90.00
#
_symmetry.space_group_name_H-M   'P 1'
#
loop_
_entity.id
_entity.type
_entity.pdbx_description
1 polymer ?
#
loop_
_entity_poly.entity_id
_entity_poly.type
_entity_poly.pdbx_seq_one_letter_code
_entity_poly.pdbx_strand_id
1 'polypeptide(L)'
;MSLLSNCFKNIIAKSRAGSPWMVHLDCGSCNGCDIETWACLTPVYDLERFGIINAGNPKHADILLVTGTVNHRNKFVLENIYNQMPSPKVAVSIGSCANSGGIFKDCYNVLGGADKVIPVDIYVPGCPPKPESIIDGALEAVQKFKFNQENK
;
A
#
# COMPACT_ATOMS: atom_id res chain seq x y z
N MET A 1 -16.31 28.11 -17.23
CA MET A 1 -15.50 27.65 -16.07
C MET A 1 -15.18 26.17 -16.05
N SER A 2 -15.77 25.30 -16.89
CA SER A 2 -15.58 23.84 -16.85
C SER A 2 -14.33 23.29 -17.54
N LEU A 3 -13.92 23.85 -18.67
CA LEU A 3 -12.79 23.36 -19.49
C LEU A 3 -11.43 23.53 -18.80
N LEU A 4 -11.17 24.69 -18.21
CA LEU A 4 -9.95 24.96 -17.45
C LEU A 4 -9.84 24.04 -16.20
N SER A 5 -10.95 23.84 -15.49
CA SER A 5 -10.99 22.93 -14.33
C SER A 5 -10.66 21.48 -14.72
N ASN A 6 -11.16 21.01 -15.85
CA ASN A 6 -10.86 19.65 -16.34
C ASN A 6 -9.40 19.50 -16.80
N CYS A 7 -8.84 20.54 -17.43
CA CYS A 7 -7.43 20.55 -17.83
C CYS A 7 -6.50 20.47 -16.62
N PHE A 8 -6.76 21.26 -15.57
CA PHE A 8 -5.99 21.19 -14.32
C PHE A 8 -6.12 19.84 -13.62
N LYS A 9 -7.32 19.26 -13.55
CA LYS A 9 -7.53 17.93 -12.98
C LYS A 9 -6.73 16.86 -13.72
N ASN A 10 -6.71 16.89 -15.04
CA ASN A 10 -5.95 15.94 -15.85
C ASN A 10 -4.43 16.11 -15.67
N ILE A 11 -3.93 17.33 -15.54
CA ILE A 11 -2.51 17.58 -15.26
C ILE A 11 -2.13 17.03 -13.89
N ILE A 12 -2.93 17.30 -12.85
CA ILE A 12 -2.69 16.78 -11.50
C ILE A 12 -2.74 15.26 -11.49
N ALA A 13 -3.72 14.63 -12.12
CA ALA A 13 -3.85 13.19 -12.22
C ALA A 13 -2.62 12.57 -12.90
N LYS A 14 -2.17 13.15 -14.02
CA LYS A 14 -0.99 12.68 -14.74
C LYS A 14 0.30 12.84 -13.92
N SER A 15 0.45 13.94 -13.19
CA SER A 15 1.61 14.19 -12.32
C SER A 15 1.66 13.19 -11.16
N ARG A 16 0.54 12.94 -10.49
CA ARG A 16 0.45 11.94 -9.41
C ARG A 16 0.71 10.52 -9.93
N ALA A 17 0.20 10.19 -11.11
CA ALA A 17 0.43 8.90 -11.75
C ALA A 17 1.90 8.67 -12.16
N GLY A 18 2.65 9.75 -12.39
CA GLY A 18 4.08 9.68 -12.72
C GLY A 18 5.00 9.49 -11.53
N SER A 19 4.56 9.88 -10.33
CA SER A 19 5.32 9.75 -9.07
C SER A 19 4.36 9.48 -7.92
N PRO A 20 3.80 8.27 -7.81
CA PRO A 20 2.92 7.92 -6.71
C PRO A 20 3.69 7.82 -5.39
N TRP A 21 3.09 8.34 -4.34
CA TRP A 21 3.67 8.27 -3.00
C TRP A 21 3.08 7.08 -2.24
N MET A 22 3.92 6.34 -1.55
CA MET A 22 3.50 5.23 -0.72
C MET A 22 3.62 5.55 0.76
N VAL A 23 2.78 4.94 1.58
CA VAL A 23 2.90 4.87 3.03
C VAL A 23 2.92 3.43 3.46
N HIS A 24 3.84 3.08 4.35
CA HIS A 24 3.93 1.75 4.95
C HIS A 24 3.30 1.75 6.34
N LEU A 25 2.49 0.73 6.62
CA LEU A 25 1.88 0.50 7.92
C LEU A 25 2.09 -0.93 8.38
N ASP A 26 2.75 -1.08 9.52
CA ASP A 26 2.82 -2.34 10.25
C ASP A 26 1.60 -2.50 11.18
N CYS A 27 0.84 -3.58 10.97
CA CYS A 27 -0.34 -3.94 11.76
C CYS A 27 -0.06 -5.00 12.84
N GLY A 28 1.20 -5.33 13.08
CA GLY A 28 1.63 -6.33 14.05
C GLY A 28 2.44 -7.45 13.39
N SER A 29 3.48 -7.05 12.67
CA SER A 29 4.39 -7.96 12.00
C SER A 29 5.48 -8.48 12.93
N CYS A 30 6.17 -9.53 12.49
CA CYS A 30 7.41 -10.00 13.10
C CYS A 30 8.65 -9.24 12.59
N ASN A 31 8.47 -8.12 11.89
CA ASN A 31 9.43 -7.31 11.16
C ASN A 31 10.06 -7.98 9.91
N GLY A 32 9.77 -9.22 9.60
CA GLY A 32 10.32 -9.87 8.40
C GLY A 32 9.90 -9.16 7.11
N CYS A 33 8.59 -8.95 6.92
CA CYS A 33 8.08 -8.22 5.76
C CYS A 33 8.51 -6.75 5.73
N ASP A 34 8.67 -6.13 6.92
CA ASP A 34 9.08 -4.73 7.03
C ASP A 34 10.51 -4.53 6.58
N ILE A 35 11.42 -5.42 7.02
CA ILE A 35 12.83 -5.41 6.60
C ILE A 35 12.94 -5.57 5.07
N GLU A 36 12.19 -6.51 4.49
CA GLU A 36 12.18 -6.71 3.03
C GLU A 36 11.57 -5.52 2.29
N THR A 37 10.52 -4.89 2.85
CA THR A 37 9.93 -3.68 2.28
C THR A 37 10.92 -2.50 2.31
N TRP A 38 11.66 -2.34 3.41
CA TRP A 38 12.72 -1.32 3.49
C TRP A 38 13.91 -1.66 2.60
N ALA A 39 14.23 -2.93 2.41
CA ALA A 39 15.28 -3.36 1.48
C ALA A 39 14.98 -2.92 0.05
N CYS A 40 13.69 -2.87 -0.37
CA CYS A 40 13.29 -2.39 -1.69
C CYS A 40 13.69 -0.92 -1.95
N LEU A 41 13.83 -0.10 -0.90
CA LEU A 41 14.25 1.30 -1.00
C LEU A 41 15.78 1.47 -0.99
N THR A 42 16.52 0.40 -0.76
CA THR A 42 17.99 0.45 -0.78
C THR A 42 18.52 0.57 -2.22
N PRO A 43 19.76 1.08 -2.41
CA PRO A 43 20.34 1.22 -3.74
C PRO A 43 20.45 -0.07 -4.56
N VAL A 44 20.38 -1.24 -3.91
CA VAL A 44 20.43 -2.54 -4.61
C VAL A 44 19.17 -2.79 -5.43
N TYR A 45 18.01 -2.46 -4.85
CA TYR A 45 16.69 -2.71 -5.47
C TYR A 45 16.09 -1.45 -6.09
N ASP A 46 16.37 -0.29 -5.48
CA ASP A 46 16.05 1.04 -6.01
C ASP A 46 14.59 1.20 -6.50
N LEU A 47 13.65 0.97 -5.60
CA LEU A 47 12.21 1.13 -5.90
C LEU A 47 11.88 2.57 -6.33
N GLU A 48 12.65 3.55 -5.87
CA GLU A 48 12.44 4.97 -6.19
C GLU A 48 12.67 5.28 -7.67
N ARG A 49 13.47 4.48 -8.39
CA ARG A 49 13.66 4.63 -9.86
C ARG A 49 12.37 4.47 -10.65
N PHE A 50 11.37 3.81 -10.07
CA PHE A 50 10.04 3.67 -10.67
C PHE A 50 9.10 4.83 -10.33
N GLY A 51 9.60 5.87 -9.67
CA GLY A 51 8.84 7.04 -9.24
C GLY A 51 8.08 6.86 -7.94
N ILE A 52 8.26 5.74 -7.23
CA ILE A 52 7.58 5.45 -5.96
C ILE A 52 8.39 6.06 -4.83
N ILE A 53 7.81 7.01 -4.11
CA ILE A 53 8.46 7.71 -2.99
C ILE A 53 7.75 7.34 -1.70
N ASN A 54 8.53 6.98 -0.66
CA ASN A 54 7.97 6.75 0.66
C ASN A 54 7.61 8.06 1.35
N ALA A 55 6.33 8.22 1.69
CA ALA A 55 5.82 9.39 2.39
C ALA A 55 5.33 9.01 3.79
N GLY A 56 5.83 9.69 4.81
CA GLY A 56 5.39 9.46 6.19
C GLY A 56 4.00 10.02 6.54
N ASN A 57 3.28 10.59 5.57
CA ASN A 57 1.97 11.21 5.81
C ASN A 57 0.89 10.58 4.93
N PRO A 58 -0.14 9.92 5.53
CA PRO A 58 -1.21 9.30 4.77
C PRO A 58 -2.01 10.25 3.88
N LYS A 59 -2.07 11.55 4.23
CA LYS A 59 -2.78 12.54 3.40
C LYS A 59 -2.11 12.83 2.06
N HIS A 60 -0.85 12.45 1.90
CA HIS A 60 -0.10 12.60 0.65
C HIS A 60 0.09 11.27 -0.07
N ALA A 61 -0.24 10.15 0.58
CA ALA A 61 0.02 8.83 0.02
C ALA A 61 -1.09 8.40 -0.96
N ASP A 62 -0.67 7.78 -2.04
CA ASP A 62 -1.52 7.19 -3.08
C ASP A 62 -1.61 5.66 -2.92
N ILE A 63 -0.54 5.05 -2.40
CA ILE A 63 -0.42 3.60 -2.20
C ILE A 63 -0.19 3.31 -0.71
N LEU A 64 -0.99 2.42 -0.15
CA LEU A 64 -0.83 1.91 1.22
C LEU A 64 -0.23 0.52 1.18
N LEU A 65 0.94 0.33 1.76
CA LEU A 65 1.55 -0.98 1.99
C LEU A 65 1.23 -1.44 3.40
N VAL A 66 0.57 -2.58 3.53
CA VAL A 66 0.19 -3.15 4.83
C VAL A 66 0.97 -4.43 5.08
N THR A 67 1.67 -4.50 6.22
CA THR A 67 2.38 -5.67 6.70
C THR A 67 1.81 -6.15 8.04
N GLY A 68 2.08 -7.41 8.38
CA GLY A 68 1.68 -7.99 9.65
C GLY A 68 0.21 -8.39 9.77
N THR A 69 -0.13 -9.05 10.86
CA THR A 69 -1.50 -9.47 11.14
C THR A 69 -2.30 -8.31 11.71
N VAL A 70 -3.53 -8.14 11.21
CA VAL A 70 -4.42 -7.13 11.78
C VAL A 70 -5.00 -7.65 13.09
N ASN A 71 -4.67 -6.99 14.18
CA ASN A 71 -5.21 -7.26 15.49
C ASN A 71 -6.31 -6.26 15.87
N HIS A 72 -7.09 -6.57 16.92
CA HIS A 72 -8.17 -5.71 17.38
C HIS A 72 -7.73 -4.28 17.71
N ARG A 73 -6.50 -4.10 18.19
CA ARG A 73 -5.96 -2.79 18.56
C ARG A 73 -5.56 -1.97 17.32
N ASN A 74 -4.95 -2.62 16.33
CA ASN A 74 -4.46 -1.94 15.13
C ASN A 74 -5.52 -1.77 14.05
N LYS A 75 -6.65 -2.47 14.14
CA LYS A 75 -7.79 -2.29 13.26
C LYS A 75 -8.16 -0.81 13.08
N PHE A 76 -8.34 -0.12 14.20
CA PHE A 76 -8.73 1.30 14.20
C PHE A 76 -7.67 2.21 13.54
N VAL A 77 -6.38 1.90 13.75
CA VAL A 77 -5.28 2.63 13.14
C VAL A 77 -5.28 2.46 11.62
N LEU A 78 -5.44 1.20 11.16
CA LEU A 78 -5.51 0.87 9.74
C LEU A 78 -6.69 1.56 9.04
N GLU A 79 -7.88 1.52 9.64
CA GLU A 79 -9.07 2.21 9.13
C GLU A 79 -8.85 3.72 9.05
N ASN A 80 -8.27 4.33 10.08
CA ASN A 80 -8.01 5.76 10.11
C ASN A 80 -7.01 6.20 9.05
N ILE A 81 -5.89 5.47 8.90
CA ILE A 81 -4.88 5.77 7.88
C ILE A 81 -5.49 5.65 6.49
N TYR A 82 -6.20 4.55 6.23
CA TYR A 82 -6.87 4.35 4.95
C TYR A 82 -7.86 5.48 4.64
N ASN A 83 -8.67 5.91 5.62
CA ASN A 83 -9.65 6.98 5.43
C ASN A 83 -9.02 8.37 5.22
N GLN A 84 -7.83 8.61 5.77
CA GLN A 84 -7.09 9.86 5.57
C GLN A 84 -6.47 9.99 4.19
N MET A 85 -6.23 8.87 3.50
CA MET A 85 -5.66 8.89 2.16
C MET A 85 -6.65 9.47 1.14
N PRO A 86 -6.17 10.34 0.23
CA PRO A 86 -7.02 10.89 -0.84
C PRO A 86 -7.41 9.82 -1.86
N SER A 87 -8.55 10.00 -2.50
CA SER A 87 -8.97 9.16 -3.63
C SER A 87 -8.45 9.71 -4.96
N PRO A 88 -8.09 8.87 -5.92
CA PRO A 88 -8.00 7.40 -5.84
C PRO A 88 -6.82 6.94 -4.99
N LYS A 89 -6.92 5.77 -4.41
CA LYS A 89 -5.89 5.13 -3.58
C LYS A 89 -5.88 3.63 -3.86
N VAL A 90 -4.74 2.99 -3.59
CA VAL A 90 -4.55 1.54 -3.76
C VAL A 90 -3.97 0.96 -2.49
N ALA A 91 -4.51 -0.16 -2.02
CA ALA A 91 -3.99 -0.88 -0.85
C ALA A 91 -3.34 -2.20 -1.29
N VAL A 92 -2.11 -2.41 -0.83
CA VAL A 92 -1.31 -3.61 -1.08
C VAL A 92 -1.06 -4.34 0.23
N SER A 93 -1.43 -5.60 0.30
CA SER A 93 -1.19 -6.47 1.44
C SER A 93 0.07 -7.30 1.20
N ILE A 94 1.08 -7.18 2.09
CA ILE A 94 2.39 -7.80 1.94
C ILE A 94 2.57 -8.91 2.97
N GLY A 95 2.83 -10.10 2.46
CA GLY A 95 3.12 -11.29 3.25
C GLY A 95 1.89 -12.04 3.74
N SER A 96 2.07 -13.29 4.12
CA SER A 96 0.98 -14.20 4.53
C SER A 96 0.19 -13.69 5.73
N CYS A 97 0.86 -12.96 6.64
CA CYS A 97 0.20 -12.38 7.82
C CYS A 97 -0.82 -11.32 7.44
N ALA A 98 -0.45 -10.37 6.60
CA ALA A 98 -1.35 -9.32 6.12
C ALA A 98 -2.42 -9.87 5.17
N ASN A 99 -2.10 -10.91 4.37
CA ASN A 99 -3.02 -11.48 3.40
C ASN A 99 -4.16 -12.28 4.06
N SER A 100 -3.86 -13.03 5.12
CA SER A 100 -4.84 -13.98 5.69
C SER A 100 -4.73 -14.19 7.21
N GLY A 101 -3.83 -13.47 7.88
CA GLY A 101 -3.46 -13.72 9.27
C GLY A 101 -2.30 -14.71 9.44
N GLY A 102 -1.92 -15.43 8.38
CA GLY A 102 -0.82 -16.40 8.38
C GLY A 102 -1.00 -17.47 9.49
N ILE A 103 0.10 -17.77 10.18
CA ILE A 103 0.11 -18.74 11.30
C ILE A 103 -0.63 -18.23 12.56
N PHE A 104 -0.91 -16.91 12.62
CA PHE A 104 -1.59 -16.28 13.76
C PHE A 104 -3.09 -16.13 13.57
N LYS A 105 -3.66 -16.68 12.49
CA LYS A 105 -5.06 -16.53 12.10
C LYS A 105 -6.05 -16.86 13.20
N ASP A 106 -5.77 -17.91 13.99
CA ASP A 106 -6.68 -18.40 15.03
C ASP A 106 -6.34 -17.85 16.44
N CYS A 107 -5.44 -16.87 16.54
CA CYS A 107 -5.14 -16.23 17.81
C CYS A 107 -6.28 -15.29 18.22
N TYR A 108 -6.59 -15.29 19.53
CA TYR A 108 -7.75 -14.57 20.10
C TYR A 108 -7.78 -13.06 19.80
N ASN A 109 -6.62 -12.42 19.57
CA ASN A 109 -6.51 -10.99 19.32
C ASN A 109 -6.32 -10.64 17.83
N VAL A 110 -6.32 -11.62 16.94
CA VAL A 110 -6.11 -11.46 15.50
C VAL A 110 -7.43 -11.52 14.76
N LEU A 111 -7.68 -10.53 13.91
CA LEU A 111 -8.85 -10.48 13.04
C LEU A 111 -8.66 -11.29 11.76
N GLY A 112 -7.41 -11.54 11.38
CA GLY A 112 -7.03 -12.19 10.13
C GLY A 112 -6.28 -11.26 9.20
N GLY A 113 -6.61 -11.29 7.91
CA GLY A 113 -5.99 -10.44 6.90
C GLY A 113 -6.47 -8.99 6.92
N ALA A 114 -5.75 -8.12 6.21
CA ALA A 114 -6.09 -6.72 6.05
C ALA A 114 -7.44 -6.51 5.33
N ASP A 115 -7.84 -7.48 4.50
CA ASP A 115 -9.11 -7.51 3.76
C ASP A 115 -10.35 -7.52 4.66
N LYS A 116 -10.20 -7.91 5.93
CA LYS A 116 -11.27 -7.87 6.93
C LYS A 116 -11.59 -6.46 7.43
N VAL A 117 -10.69 -5.51 7.15
CA VAL A 117 -10.78 -4.16 7.71
C VAL A 117 -10.86 -3.10 6.61
N ILE A 118 -10.06 -3.22 5.56
CA ILE A 118 -10.04 -2.32 4.42
C ILE A 118 -10.14 -3.09 3.10
N PRO A 119 -10.64 -2.49 2.03
CA PRO A 119 -10.53 -3.11 0.71
C PRO A 119 -9.06 -3.20 0.30
N VAL A 120 -8.60 -4.41 0.01
CA VAL A 120 -7.26 -4.70 -0.47
C VAL A 120 -7.31 -4.91 -1.98
N ASP A 121 -6.41 -4.26 -2.69
CA ASP A 121 -6.36 -4.28 -4.14
C ASP A 121 -5.41 -5.34 -4.69
N ILE A 122 -4.27 -5.55 -3.99
CA ILE A 122 -3.18 -6.42 -4.42
C ILE A 122 -2.66 -7.20 -3.24
N TYR A 123 -2.35 -8.47 -3.48
CA TYR A 123 -1.81 -9.37 -2.47
C TYR A 123 -0.44 -9.87 -2.90
N VAL A 124 0.57 -9.63 -2.08
CA VAL A 124 1.94 -10.13 -2.28
C VAL A 124 2.17 -11.31 -1.33
N PRO A 125 2.21 -12.55 -1.84
CA PRO A 125 2.39 -13.74 -0.99
C PRO A 125 3.86 -13.92 -0.58
N GLY A 126 4.08 -14.48 0.61
CA GLY A 126 5.41 -14.81 1.14
C GLY A 126 5.45 -14.71 2.66
N CYS A 127 6.51 -15.24 3.29
CA CYS A 127 6.71 -15.13 4.74
C CYS A 127 8.22 -15.14 5.08
N PRO A 128 8.92 -14.00 4.88
CA PRO A 128 8.53 -12.82 4.11
C PRO A 128 8.56 -13.06 2.60
N PRO A 129 7.89 -12.22 1.80
CA PRO A 129 8.12 -12.20 0.36
C PRO A 129 9.51 -11.61 0.07
N LYS A 130 10.12 -12.01 -1.05
CA LYS A 130 11.39 -11.44 -1.50
C LYS A 130 11.17 -9.99 -1.96
N PRO A 131 12.20 -9.12 -1.89
CA PRO A 131 12.11 -7.74 -2.36
C PRO A 131 11.61 -7.60 -3.79
N GLU A 132 12.03 -8.49 -4.70
CA GLU A 132 11.58 -8.49 -6.08
C GLU A 132 10.05 -8.66 -6.19
N SER A 133 9.48 -9.57 -5.40
CA SER A 133 8.02 -9.80 -5.38
C SER A 133 7.26 -8.61 -4.79
N ILE A 134 7.86 -7.89 -3.85
CA ILE A 134 7.29 -6.66 -3.28
C ILE A 134 7.31 -5.55 -4.34
N ILE A 135 8.41 -5.43 -5.08
CA ILE A 135 8.54 -4.47 -6.19
C ILE A 135 7.50 -4.76 -7.27
N ASP A 136 7.34 -6.01 -7.67
CA ASP A 136 6.33 -6.40 -8.65
C ASP A 136 4.91 -6.00 -8.19
N GLY A 137 4.58 -6.28 -6.93
CA GLY A 137 3.31 -5.86 -6.34
C GLY A 137 3.14 -4.34 -6.27
N ALA A 138 4.21 -3.60 -5.97
CA ALA A 138 4.19 -2.14 -5.98
C ALA A 138 4.02 -1.58 -7.40
N LEU A 139 4.64 -2.17 -8.41
CA LEU A 139 4.46 -1.79 -9.81
C LEU A 139 3.04 -2.07 -10.31
N GLU A 140 2.45 -3.20 -9.91
CA GLU A 140 1.05 -3.50 -10.18
C GLU A 140 0.13 -2.45 -9.52
N ALA A 141 0.45 -2.02 -8.30
CA ALA A 141 -0.28 -0.95 -7.62
C ALA A 141 -0.22 0.39 -8.38
N VAL A 142 0.94 0.73 -8.92
CA VAL A 142 1.09 1.93 -9.77
C VAL A 142 0.24 1.83 -11.04
N GLN A 143 0.20 0.67 -11.69
CA GLN A 143 -0.64 0.46 -12.87
C GLN A 143 -2.12 0.59 -12.53
N LYS A 144 -2.56 -0.03 -11.44
CA LYS A 144 -3.95 0.07 -10.96
C LYS A 144 -4.32 1.50 -10.56
N PHE A 145 -3.39 2.21 -9.92
CA PHE A 145 -3.56 3.62 -9.59
C PHE A 145 -3.75 4.49 -10.83
N LYS A 146 -2.94 4.30 -11.88
CA LYS A 146 -3.08 4.99 -13.17
C LYS A 146 -4.45 4.73 -13.79
N PHE A 147 -4.86 3.47 -13.86
CA PHE A 147 -6.17 3.09 -14.38
C PHE A 147 -7.32 3.74 -13.60
N ASN A 148 -7.23 3.78 -12.27
CA ASN A 148 -8.23 4.43 -11.41
C ASN A 148 -8.27 5.96 -11.57
N GLN A 149 -7.17 6.58 -12.02
CA GLN A 149 -7.11 8.02 -12.33
C GLN A 149 -7.81 8.35 -13.66
N GLU A 150 -7.68 7.49 -14.66
CA GLU A 150 -8.24 7.71 -16.00
C GLU A 150 -9.76 7.54 -16.04
N ASN A 151 -10.31 6.72 -15.13
CA ASN A 151 -11.76 6.41 -15.08
C ASN A 151 -12.56 7.33 -14.14
N LYS A 152 -11.99 8.44 -13.66
CA LYS A 152 -12.62 9.45 -12.80
C LYS A 152 -12.75 10.80 -13.49
#